data_0101a0367db6fca8568638c255db3f92
#
_entry.id   0101a0367db6fca8568638c255db3f92
#
_cell.length_a   1.000
_cell.length_b   1.000
_cell.length_c   1.000
_cell.angle_alpha   90.00
_cell.angle_beta   90.00
_cell.angle_gamma   90.00
#
_symmetry.space_group_name_H-M   'P 1'
#
loop_
_entity.id
_entity.type
_entity.pdbx_description
1 polymer ?
#
loop_
_entity_poly.entity_id
_entity_poly.type
_entity_poly.pdbx_seq_one_letter_code
_entity_poly.pdbx_strand_id
1 'polypeptide(L)'
;MVITNTVSIRYLKTIGIVNNGFNGRGFANPYDVAIGPEGNIFVLNRCDPARRNAIRVGVCNLDEEYLYEFGYGFGDGDGQMMLPVAMAFDAKGRLLVTDEHTNRITIYSDEGEVLGKWGYKGESEGEFNGPAGIGTDSSGTVYICDQRNHRIQKYTADGIFLSQWGSRGTEA
;
A
#
# COMPACT_ATOMS: atom_id res chain seq x y z
N MET A 1 -30.46 -24.42 12.37
CA MET A 1 -29.60 -25.12 11.39
C MET A 1 -28.42 -24.23 11.16
N VAL A 2 -27.25 -24.53 11.74
CA VAL A 2 -26.01 -23.73 11.54
C VAL A 2 -25.41 -24.24 10.25
N ILE A 3 -25.36 -23.40 9.21
CA ILE A 3 -24.66 -23.71 7.97
C ILE A 3 -23.19 -23.39 8.24
N THR A 4 -22.38 -24.39 8.54
CA THR A 4 -20.94 -24.26 8.58
C THR A 4 -20.41 -24.29 7.15
N ASN A 5 -20.18 -23.12 6.57
CA ASN A 5 -19.41 -23.03 5.33
C ASN A 5 -17.96 -23.42 5.63
N THR A 6 -17.57 -24.61 5.23
CA THR A 6 -16.17 -25.04 5.32
C THR A 6 -15.41 -24.39 4.18
N VAL A 7 -14.56 -23.42 4.49
CA VAL A 7 -13.59 -22.86 3.53
C VAL A 7 -12.40 -23.81 3.48
N SER A 8 -12.14 -24.41 2.33
CA SER A 8 -10.92 -25.18 2.11
C SER A 8 -9.86 -24.27 1.47
N ILE A 9 -8.73 -24.16 2.12
CA ILE A 9 -7.56 -23.42 1.61
C ILE A 9 -6.58 -24.45 1.07
N ARG A 10 -6.18 -24.27 -0.19
CA ARG A 10 -5.16 -25.09 -0.84
C ARG A 10 -3.98 -24.23 -1.21
N TYR A 11 -2.78 -24.67 -0.84
CA TYR A 11 -1.53 -24.10 -1.34
C TYR A 11 -1.48 -24.27 -2.87
N LEU A 12 -1.20 -23.20 -3.59
CA LEU A 12 -1.02 -23.20 -5.04
C LEU A 12 0.45 -23.19 -5.42
N LYS A 13 1.16 -22.12 -5.07
CA LYS A 13 2.58 -21.95 -5.38
C LYS A 13 3.19 -20.81 -4.55
N THR A 14 4.50 -20.77 -4.51
CA THR A 14 5.28 -19.61 -4.04
C THR A 14 5.79 -18.85 -5.27
N ILE A 15 5.66 -17.55 -5.27
CA ILE A 15 6.14 -16.66 -6.33
C ILE A 15 7.29 -15.82 -5.79
N GLY A 16 8.35 -15.71 -6.57
CA GLY A 16 9.48 -14.83 -6.30
C GLY A 16 10.77 -15.56 -5.96
N ILE A 17 11.84 -14.87 -6.22
CA ILE A 17 13.20 -15.24 -5.83
C ILE A 17 13.78 -14.13 -4.97
N VAL A 18 14.65 -14.48 -4.03
CA VAL A 18 15.41 -13.48 -3.27
C VAL A 18 16.37 -12.81 -4.25
N ASN A 19 16.15 -11.53 -4.50
CA ASN A 19 17.06 -10.72 -5.28
C ASN A 19 17.76 -9.70 -4.38
N ASN A 20 19.07 -9.85 -4.22
CA ASN A 20 19.90 -8.87 -3.54
C ASN A 20 20.29 -7.68 -4.46
N GLY A 21 19.81 -7.66 -5.69
CA GLY A 21 20.13 -6.69 -6.71
C GLY A 21 19.08 -5.58 -6.87
N PHE A 22 19.46 -4.58 -7.61
CA PHE A 22 18.70 -3.34 -7.79
C PHE A 22 17.77 -3.38 -9.01
N ASN A 23 17.72 -4.49 -9.74
CA ASN A 23 17.01 -4.56 -11.03
C ASN A 23 16.21 -5.86 -11.13
N GLY A 24 14.94 -5.77 -11.44
CA GLY A 24 14.11 -6.80 -12.04
C GLY A 24 13.64 -7.91 -11.10
N ARG A 25 13.75 -9.10 -11.52
CA ARG A 25 13.09 -10.31 -11.01
C ARG A 25 13.42 -10.63 -9.55
N GLY A 26 12.49 -10.32 -8.65
CA GLY A 26 12.58 -10.71 -7.26
C GLY A 26 12.17 -9.61 -6.31
N PHE A 27 12.02 -9.98 -5.05
CA PHE A 27 11.53 -9.08 -4.02
C PHE A 27 12.62 -8.79 -2.99
N ALA A 28 12.74 -7.54 -2.60
CA ALA A 28 13.64 -7.08 -1.57
C ALA A 28 12.82 -6.60 -0.37
N ASN A 29 12.62 -7.48 0.61
CA ASN A 29 11.80 -7.22 1.78
C ASN A 29 10.35 -6.84 1.40
N PRO A 30 9.57 -7.77 0.80
CA PRO A 30 8.19 -7.52 0.43
C PRO A 30 7.37 -7.24 1.70
N TYR A 31 6.61 -6.16 1.66
CA TYR A 31 5.91 -5.63 2.82
C TYR A 31 4.39 -5.76 2.69
N ASP A 32 3.88 -5.57 1.48
CA ASP A 32 2.46 -5.69 1.17
C ASP A 32 2.25 -6.20 -0.26
N VAL A 33 1.06 -6.70 -0.55
CA VAL A 33 0.65 -7.23 -1.84
C VAL A 33 -0.77 -6.78 -2.19
N ALA A 34 -0.98 -6.37 -3.44
CA ALA A 34 -2.31 -6.07 -3.96
C ALA A 34 -2.51 -6.75 -5.33
N ILE A 35 -3.75 -7.12 -5.62
CA ILE A 35 -4.13 -7.65 -6.93
C ILE A 35 -4.72 -6.52 -7.75
N GLY A 36 -4.09 -6.24 -8.87
CA GLY A 36 -4.53 -5.22 -9.82
C GLY A 36 -5.78 -5.62 -10.62
N PRO A 37 -6.38 -4.68 -11.36
CA PRO A 37 -7.63 -4.90 -12.11
C PRO A 37 -7.55 -6.05 -13.10
N GLU A 38 -6.39 -6.29 -13.72
CA GLU A 38 -6.15 -7.36 -14.68
C GLU A 38 -5.66 -8.68 -14.05
N GLY A 39 -5.64 -8.76 -12.70
CA GLY A 39 -5.17 -9.93 -11.97
C GLY A 39 -3.66 -9.99 -11.79
N ASN A 40 -2.91 -8.98 -12.21
CA ASN A 40 -1.49 -8.86 -11.94
C ASN A 40 -1.24 -8.63 -10.45
N ILE A 41 -0.11 -9.12 -9.97
CA ILE A 41 0.31 -9.07 -8.58
C ILE A 41 1.28 -7.91 -8.40
N PHE A 42 0.89 -6.94 -7.60
CA PHE A 42 1.71 -5.81 -7.20
C PHE A 42 2.33 -6.10 -5.84
N VAL A 43 3.64 -5.97 -5.72
CA VAL A 43 4.39 -6.26 -4.49
C VAL A 43 5.14 -5.03 -4.04
N LEU A 44 4.78 -4.51 -2.88
CA LEU A 44 5.46 -3.39 -2.25
C LEU A 44 6.74 -3.86 -1.57
N ASN A 45 7.87 -3.35 -2.01
CA ASN A 45 9.17 -3.62 -1.41
C ASN A 45 9.59 -2.41 -0.59
N ARG A 46 9.75 -2.60 0.71
CA ARG A 46 10.09 -1.50 1.63
C ARG A 46 11.57 -1.29 1.83
N CYS A 47 12.39 -2.30 1.61
CA CYS A 47 13.83 -2.25 1.80
C CYS A 47 14.32 -2.07 3.26
N ASP A 48 15.51 -2.55 3.51
CA ASP A 48 16.32 -2.24 4.68
C ASP A 48 16.86 -0.79 4.55
N PRO A 49 16.90 0.01 5.64
CA PRO A 49 17.46 1.36 5.62
C PRO A 49 18.87 1.48 5.02
N ALA A 50 19.64 0.40 5.03
CA ALA A 50 20.94 0.33 4.37
C ALA A 50 20.87 0.14 2.84
N ARG A 51 19.70 -0.19 2.28
CA ARG A 51 19.48 -0.49 0.86
C ARG A 51 18.36 0.33 0.26
N ARG A 52 18.38 1.63 0.49
CA ARG A 52 17.33 2.58 0.11
C ARG A 52 16.89 2.54 -1.36
N ASN A 53 17.73 2.02 -2.24
CA ASN A 53 17.44 1.92 -3.67
C ASN A 53 16.53 0.73 -4.05
N ALA A 54 16.18 -0.14 -3.09
CA ALA A 54 15.32 -1.28 -3.33
C ALA A 54 13.84 -1.01 -2.98
N ILE A 55 13.51 0.22 -2.57
CA ILE A 55 12.11 0.66 -2.39
C ILE A 55 11.47 0.76 -3.75
N ARG A 56 10.41 0.00 -3.99
CA ARG A 56 9.64 -0.01 -5.23
C ARG A 56 8.37 -0.83 -5.11
N VAL A 57 7.50 -0.67 -6.07
CA VAL A 57 6.43 -1.62 -6.38
C VAL A 57 6.89 -2.47 -7.56
N GLY A 58 7.00 -3.78 -7.38
CA GLY A 58 7.28 -4.72 -8.45
C GLY A 58 5.99 -5.38 -8.91
N VAL A 59 5.83 -5.59 -10.21
CA VAL A 59 4.63 -6.19 -10.80
C VAL A 59 4.97 -7.49 -11.50
N CYS A 60 4.24 -8.54 -11.19
CA CYS A 60 4.35 -9.84 -11.84
C CYS A 60 2.97 -10.46 -12.07
N ASN A 61 2.90 -11.52 -12.84
CA ASN A 61 1.70 -12.32 -13.02
C ASN A 61 1.79 -13.64 -12.24
N LEU A 62 0.73 -14.45 -12.30
CA LEU A 62 0.68 -15.77 -11.66
C LEU A 62 1.61 -16.80 -12.30
N ASP A 63 2.11 -16.56 -13.51
CA ASP A 63 3.06 -17.42 -14.20
C ASP A 63 4.51 -17.07 -13.85
N GLU A 64 4.71 -16.18 -12.86
CA GLU A 64 6.01 -15.73 -12.35
C GLU A 64 6.80 -14.85 -13.35
N GLU A 65 6.12 -14.34 -14.34
CA GLU A 65 6.73 -13.39 -15.27
C GLU A 65 6.80 -12.01 -14.60
N TYR A 66 8.00 -11.46 -14.53
CA TYR A 66 8.21 -10.07 -14.18
C TYR A 66 7.71 -9.19 -15.33
N LEU A 67 6.86 -8.23 -14.99
CA LEU A 67 6.26 -7.33 -15.97
C LEU A 67 7.00 -6.00 -15.99
N TYR A 68 6.98 -5.29 -14.86
CA TYR A 68 7.60 -3.98 -14.66
C TYR A 68 7.72 -3.63 -13.18
N GLU A 69 8.34 -2.50 -12.90
CA GLU A 69 8.43 -1.94 -11.55
C GLU A 69 8.45 -0.41 -11.60
N PHE A 70 8.04 0.23 -10.50
CA PHE A 70 7.98 1.69 -10.37
C PHE A 70 8.12 2.14 -8.91
N GLY A 71 8.07 3.46 -8.67
CA GLY A 71 8.14 4.01 -7.33
C GLY A 71 9.55 4.01 -6.76
N TYR A 72 10.53 4.20 -7.63
CA TYR A 72 11.93 4.16 -7.25
C TYR A 72 12.39 5.31 -6.40
N GLY A 73 13.28 4.97 -5.51
CA GLY A 73 14.13 5.93 -4.83
C GLY A 73 13.58 6.35 -3.47
N PHE A 74 14.53 6.60 -2.59
CA PHE A 74 14.28 7.09 -1.25
C PHE A 74 14.14 8.62 -1.27
N GLY A 75 12.95 9.11 -0.96
CA GLY A 75 12.70 10.55 -0.95
C GLY A 75 11.22 10.91 -0.85
N ASP A 76 10.94 12.19 -0.94
CA ASP A 76 9.60 12.78 -0.91
C ASP A 76 9.19 13.44 -2.23
N GLY A 77 10.02 13.33 -3.27
CA GLY A 77 9.72 13.76 -4.63
C GLY A 77 8.58 12.96 -5.28
N ASP A 78 8.24 13.33 -6.50
CA ASP A 78 7.21 12.63 -7.26
C ASP A 78 7.67 11.20 -7.57
N GLY A 79 6.81 10.23 -7.24
CA GLY A 79 7.11 8.81 -7.38
C GLY A 79 8.11 8.21 -6.39
N GLN A 80 8.73 9.02 -5.53
CA GLN A 80 9.62 8.52 -4.49
C GLN A 80 8.85 8.13 -3.23
N MET A 81 9.40 7.15 -2.51
CA MET A 81 8.87 6.68 -1.22
C MET A 81 10.00 6.64 -0.18
N MET A 82 9.66 6.85 1.08
CA MET A 82 10.63 6.75 2.18
C MET A 82 10.41 5.49 3.03
N LEU A 83 9.22 5.34 3.59
CA LEU A 83 8.81 4.18 4.36
C LEU A 83 7.39 3.77 3.97
N PRO A 84 7.20 3.22 2.77
CA PRO A 84 5.89 2.75 2.34
C PRO A 84 5.47 1.54 3.19
N VAL A 85 4.17 1.45 3.51
CA VAL A 85 3.66 0.43 4.44
C VAL A 85 2.64 -0.47 3.79
N ALA A 86 1.65 0.09 3.12
CA ALA A 86 0.56 -0.68 2.55
C ALA A 86 0.06 -0.07 1.25
N MET A 87 -0.65 -0.87 0.48
CA MET A 87 -1.24 -0.43 -0.77
C MET A 87 -2.59 -1.08 -1.03
N ALA A 88 -3.46 -0.38 -1.74
CA ALA A 88 -4.75 -0.89 -2.17
C ALA A 88 -5.14 -0.27 -3.51
N PHE A 89 -5.85 -1.02 -4.34
CA PHE A 89 -6.50 -0.48 -5.53
C PHE A 89 -7.83 0.15 -5.17
N ASP A 90 -8.12 1.31 -5.73
CA ASP A 90 -9.44 1.91 -5.64
C ASP A 90 -10.38 1.38 -6.74
N ALA A 91 -11.65 1.78 -6.68
CA ALA A 91 -12.66 1.36 -7.65
C ALA A 91 -12.41 1.90 -9.10
N LYS A 92 -11.48 2.83 -9.28
CA LYS A 92 -11.05 3.35 -10.58
C LYS A 92 -9.82 2.62 -11.13
N GLY A 93 -9.30 1.61 -10.42
CA GLY A 93 -8.09 0.88 -10.80
C GLY A 93 -6.79 1.61 -10.51
N ARG A 94 -6.81 2.66 -9.65
CA ARG A 94 -5.60 3.38 -9.25
C ARG A 94 -5.02 2.76 -7.99
N LEU A 95 -3.70 2.67 -7.90
CA LEU A 95 -2.99 2.14 -6.74
C LEU A 95 -2.69 3.27 -5.74
N LEU A 96 -3.20 3.14 -4.53
CA LEU A 96 -2.92 4.03 -3.42
C LEU A 96 -1.87 3.40 -2.52
N VAL A 97 -0.80 4.13 -2.21
CA VAL A 97 0.29 3.66 -1.35
C VAL A 97 0.45 4.60 -0.16
N THR A 98 0.42 4.04 1.06
CA THR A 98 0.69 4.78 2.29
C THR A 98 2.18 4.87 2.56
N ASP A 99 2.66 6.01 3.04
CA ASP A 99 4.04 6.20 3.48
C ASP A 99 4.07 6.83 4.88
N GLU A 100 4.49 6.03 5.87
CA GLU A 100 4.46 6.43 7.28
C GLU A 100 5.48 7.52 7.65
N HIS A 101 6.52 7.70 6.86
CA HIS A 101 7.52 8.74 7.12
C HIS A 101 7.10 10.08 6.54
N THR A 102 6.64 10.08 5.29
CA THR A 102 6.19 11.31 4.63
C THR A 102 4.79 11.72 5.04
N ASN A 103 4.08 10.86 5.79
CA ASN A 103 2.70 11.08 6.27
C ASN A 103 1.73 11.40 5.14
N ARG A 104 1.83 10.66 4.04
CA ARG A 104 1.01 10.90 2.86
C ARG A 104 0.59 9.60 2.17
N ILE A 105 -0.37 9.74 1.28
CA ILE A 105 -0.81 8.73 0.34
C ILE A 105 -0.38 9.19 -1.06
N THR A 106 0.30 8.32 -1.81
CA THR A 106 0.60 8.56 -3.22
C THR A 106 -0.32 7.71 -4.08
N ILE A 107 -0.87 8.30 -5.13
CA ILE A 107 -1.76 7.64 -6.09
C ILE A 107 -0.97 7.40 -7.37
N TYR A 108 -0.95 6.14 -7.81
CA TYR A 108 -0.36 5.73 -9.08
C TYR A 108 -1.42 5.19 -10.02
N SER A 109 -1.17 5.28 -11.32
CA SER A 109 -1.84 4.38 -12.27
C SER A 109 -1.38 2.94 -12.05
N ASP A 110 -2.06 1.99 -12.64
CA ASP A 110 -1.62 0.58 -12.68
C ASP A 110 -0.30 0.40 -13.45
N GLU A 111 0.05 1.32 -14.36
CA GLU A 111 1.33 1.35 -15.07
C GLU A 111 2.47 2.05 -14.27
N GLY A 112 2.15 2.64 -13.10
CA GLY A 112 3.11 3.27 -12.20
C GLY A 112 3.34 4.76 -12.42
N GLU A 113 2.49 5.44 -13.19
CA GLU A 113 2.52 6.90 -13.29
C GLU A 113 1.96 7.55 -12.03
N VAL A 114 2.60 8.59 -11.54
CA VAL A 114 2.10 9.35 -10.38
C VAL A 114 0.93 10.23 -10.82
N LEU A 115 -0.25 9.91 -10.30
CA LEU A 115 -1.49 10.65 -10.58
C LEU A 115 -1.77 11.75 -9.56
N GLY A 116 -1.20 11.63 -8.36
CA GLY A 116 -1.38 12.59 -7.29
C GLY A 116 -0.88 12.11 -5.95
N LYS A 117 -0.95 13.00 -4.97
CA LYS A 117 -0.61 12.70 -3.57
C LYS A 117 -1.41 13.61 -2.64
N TRP A 118 -1.72 13.10 -1.46
CA TRP A 118 -2.42 13.85 -0.42
C TRP A 118 -2.02 13.38 0.98
N GLY A 119 -2.37 14.19 1.98
CA GLY A 119 -1.99 13.96 3.37
C GLY A 119 -0.71 14.69 3.77
N TYR A 120 -0.64 15.04 5.03
CA TYR A 120 0.49 15.68 5.68
C TYR A 120 0.49 15.38 7.17
N LYS A 121 1.62 15.62 7.82
CA LYS A 121 1.80 15.28 9.22
C LYS A 121 0.95 16.16 10.14
N GLY A 122 0.23 15.53 11.07
CA GLY A 122 -0.52 16.21 12.12
C GLY A 122 -1.48 15.29 12.86
N GLU A 123 -2.33 15.90 13.71
CA GLU A 123 -3.31 15.22 14.57
C GLU A 123 -4.75 15.64 14.28
N SER A 124 -4.95 16.71 13.52
CA SER A 124 -6.27 17.21 13.14
C SER A 124 -6.96 16.28 12.13
N GLU A 125 -8.23 16.57 11.81
CA GLU A 125 -8.96 15.87 10.74
C GLU A 125 -8.23 16.04 9.40
N GLY A 126 -8.05 14.94 8.67
CA GLY A 126 -7.34 14.95 7.40
C GLY A 126 -5.81 14.93 7.51
N GLU A 127 -5.24 15.04 8.69
CA GLU A 127 -3.82 14.93 8.95
C GLU A 127 -3.45 13.51 9.41
N PHE A 128 -2.18 13.12 9.22
CA PHE A 128 -1.68 11.81 9.59
C PHE A 128 -0.48 11.85 10.52
N ASN A 129 -0.37 10.83 11.35
CA ASN A 129 0.85 10.53 12.08
C ASN A 129 1.18 9.04 11.91
N GLY A 130 1.96 8.72 10.88
CA GLY A 130 2.29 7.36 10.49
C GLY A 130 1.12 6.61 9.86
N PRO A 131 0.59 7.05 8.69
CA PRO A 131 -0.42 6.28 7.98
C PRO A 131 0.15 4.92 7.60
N ALA A 132 -0.55 3.85 8.00
CA ALA A 132 -0.09 2.47 7.83
C ALA A 132 -1.06 1.69 6.93
N GLY A 133 -1.92 0.84 7.49
CA GLY A 133 -2.85 0.05 6.70
C GLY A 133 -3.82 0.89 5.87
N ILE A 134 -4.12 0.42 4.68
CA ILE A 134 -5.09 1.02 3.76
C ILE A 134 -6.06 -0.04 3.26
N GLY A 135 -7.31 0.31 3.12
CA GLY A 135 -8.34 -0.51 2.50
C GLY A 135 -9.33 0.33 1.73
N THR A 136 -9.95 -0.27 0.74
CA THR A 136 -10.96 0.37 -0.09
C THR A 136 -12.23 -0.48 -0.10
N ASP A 137 -13.39 0.16 -0.15
CA ASP A 137 -14.65 -0.55 -0.35
C ASP A 137 -15.15 -0.43 -1.80
N SER A 138 -16.18 -1.20 -2.10
CA SER A 138 -16.79 -1.23 -3.45
C SER A 138 -17.45 0.09 -3.85
N SER A 139 -17.67 1.02 -2.92
CA SER A 139 -18.18 2.36 -3.19
C SER A 139 -17.07 3.37 -3.51
N GLY A 140 -15.80 2.94 -3.46
CA GLY A 140 -14.63 3.79 -3.69
C GLY A 140 -14.22 4.60 -2.47
N THR A 141 -14.70 4.23 -1.28
CA THR A 141 -14.26 4.84 -0.03
C THR A 141 -12.92 4.24 0.41
N VAL A 142 -12.04 5.09 0.90
CA VAL A 142 -10.71 4.73 1.39
C VAL A 142 -10.66 4.83 2.91
N TYR A 143 -10.12 3.81 3.55
CA TYR A 143 -9.93 3.71 5.00
C TYR A 143 -8.45 3.62 5.31
N ILE A 144 -7.94 4.52 6.15
CA ILE A 144 -6.54 4.62 6.52
C ILE A 144 -6.36 4.40 8.02
N CYS A 145 -5.47 3.48 8.39
CA CYS A 145 -4.99 3.34 9.76
C CYS A 145 -4.00 4.47 10.05
N ASP A 146 -4.43 5.46 10.82
CA ASP A 146 -3.58 6.55 11.30
C ASP A 146 -2.94 6.13 12.63
N GLN A 147 -1.88 5.33 12.51
CA GLN A 147 -1.36 4.47 13.57
C GLN A 147 -1.00 5.22 14.87
N ARG A 148 -0.24 6.29 14.76
CA ARG A 148 0.26 7.02 15.94
C ARG A 148 -0.77 8.01 16.51
N ASN A 149 -1.85 8.25 15.75
CA ASN A 149 -3.02 9.00 16.24
C ASN A 149 -4.11 8.05 16.78
N HIS A 150 -3.87 6.72 16.76
CA HIS A 150 -4.79 5.70 17.32
C HIS A 150 -6.21 5.76 16.74
N ARG A 151 -6.33 6.03 15.44
CA ARG A 151 -7.63 6.21 14.78
C ARG A 151 -7.63 5.60 13.37
N ILE A 152 -8.82 5.40 12.86
CA ILE A 152 -9.08 5.15 11.45
C ILE A 152 -9.68 6.40 10.85
N GLN A 153 -9.20 6.81 9.70
CA GLN A 153 -9.77 7.91 8.94
C GLN A 153 -10.36 7.41 7.62
N LYS A 154 -11.48 8.00 7.24
CA LYS A 154 -12.25 7.68 6.03
C LYS A 154 -12.19 8.83 5.05
N TYR A 155 -11.94 8.50 3.77
CA TYR A 155 -11.76 9.47 2.68
C TYR A 155 -12.48 9.04 1.41
N THR A 156 -12.70 9.99 0.50
CA THR A 156 -12.87 9.64 -0.91
C THR A 156 -11.55 9.16 -1.49
N ALA A 157 -11.58 8.49 -2.63
CA ALA A 157 -10.37 8.06 -3.34
C ALA A 157 -9.46 9.23 -3.81
N ASP A 158 -9.98 10.44 -3.83
CA ASP A 158 -9.24 11.65 -4.20
C ASP A 158 -8.74 12.44 -2.98
N GLY A 159 -8.85 11.85 -1.75
CA GLY A 159 -8.28 12.40 -0.53
C GLY A 159 -9.15 13.41 0.21
N ILE A 160 -10.45 13.51 -0.09
CA ILE A 160 -11.37 14.34 0.68
C ILE A 160 -11.75 13.61 1.95
N PHE A 161 -11.45 14.20 3.12
CA PHE A 161 -11.82 13.67 4.43
C PHE A 161 -13.34 13.54 4.57
N LEU A 162 -13.80 12.43 5.11
CA LEU A 162 -15.21 12.14 5.33
C LEU A 162 -15.56 12.00 6.81
N SER A 163 -14.78 11.21 7.54
CA SER A 163 -14.98 10.97 8.98
C SER A 163 -13.79 10.23 9.59
N GLN A 164 -13.80 10.12 10.91
CA GLN A 164 -12.81 9.33 11.64
C GLN A 164 -13.45 8.68 12.88
N TRP A 165 -12.80 7.63 13.40
CA TRP A 165 -13.14 7.02 14.68
C TRP A 165 -11.91 6.36 15.29
N GLY A 166 -11.98 6.14 16.59
CA GLY A 166 -10.90 5.61 17.40
C GLY A 166 -10.23 6.68 18.26
N SER A 167 -9.61 6.23 19.31
CA SER A 167 -8.80 7.03 20.23
C SER A 167 -7.78 6.13 20.91
N ARG A 168 -6.80 6.73 21.55
CA ARG A 168 -5.84 5.97 22.36
C ARG A 168 -6.58 5.25 23.47
N GLY A 169 -6.46 3.92 23.52
CA GLY A 169 -6.96 3.11 24.64
C GLY A 169 -6.19 3.48 25.92
N THR A 170 -6.95 3.72 26.99
CA THR A 170 -6.39 4.09 28.31
C THR A 170 -6.61 3.02 29.37
N GLU A 171 -7.38 1.98 29.04
CA GLU A 171 -7.71 0.90 29.98
C GLU A 171 -7.34 -0.47 29.36
N ALA A 172 -6.82 -1.34 30.24
CA ALA A 172 -6.55 -2.75 29.93
C ALA A 172 -7.80 -3.61 30.19
#